data_0e089fa3643d3de8c98fac3784457a7a
#
_entry.id   0e089fa3643d3de8c98fac3784457a7a
#
_cell.length_a   1.000
_cell.length_b   1.000
_cell.length_c   1.000
_cell.angle_alpha   90.00
_cell.angle_beta   90.00
_cell.angle_gamma   90.00
#
_symmetry.space_group_name_H-M   'P 1'
#
loop_
_entity.id
_entity.type
_entity.pdbx_description
1 polymer ?
#
loop_
_entity_poly.entity_id
_entity_poly.type
_entity_poly.pdbx_seq_one_letter_code
_entity_poly.pdbx_strand_id
1 'polypeptide(L)'
;GSKATLKTIQDKESGFVKQLYIQRAAGSDHSEFESQLQKAIKQLQATYPFLSVKKMNEGLYLIDIPQADRLGHEAHFSKVAEAFLGYLHDKNMPEWENENTISKYYITTTAVELAKKEK
;
A
#
# COMPACT_ATOMS: atom_id res chain seq x y z
N GLY A 1 -19.11 2.06 -8.43
CA GLY A 1 -18.46 1.79 -7.15
C GLY A 1 -17.19 0.96 -7.35
N SER A 2 -16.22 0.98 -6.41
CA SER A 2 -15.00 0.18 -6.55
C SER A 2 -15.32 -1.32 -6.40
N LYS A 3 -14.72 -2.13 -7.29
CA LYS A 3 -14.90 -3.59 -7.29
C LYS A 3 -14.07 -4.30 -6.20
N ALA A 4 -13.20 -3.58 -5.49
CA ALA A 4 -12.33 -4.10 -4.46
C ALA A 4 -12.02 -3.08 -3.36
N THR A 5 -11.65 -3.60 -2.19
CA THR A 5 -11.09 -2.83 -1.08
C THR A 5 -9.67 -3.29 -0.81
N LEU A 6 -8.76 -2.35 -0.66
CA LEU A 6 -7.40 -2.61 -0.20
C LEU A 6 -7.36 -2.53 1.32
N LYS A 7 -6.77 -3.53 1.98
CA LYS A 7 -6.63 -3.58 3.44
C LYS A 7 -5.18 -3.82 3.82
N THR A 8 -4.67 -3.03 4.76
CA THR A 8 -3.39 -3.30 5.41
C THR A 8 -3.65 -3.79 6.82
N ILE A 9 -3.12 -4.95 7.18
CA ILE A 9 -3.27 -5.57 8.49
C ILE A 9 -1.88 -5.71 9.12
N GLN A 10 -1.79 -5.35 10.39
CA GLN A 10 -0.61 -5.54 11.23
C GLN A 10 -1.09 -5.83 12.65
N ASP A 11 -1.22 -7.09 12.99
CA ASP A 11 -1.77 -7.57 14.26
C ASP A 11 -0.91 -8.67 14.88
N LYS A 12 -1.36 -9.20 16.00
CA LYS A 12 -0.67 -10.29 16.71
C LYS A 12 -0.66 -11.59 15.89
N GLU A 13 -1.73 -11.86 15.12
CA GLU A 13 -1.85 -13.07 14.30
C GLU A 13 -0.86 -13.05 13.14
N SER A 14 -0.61 -11.88 12.57
CA SER A 14 0.41 -11.66 11.55
C SER A 14 1.85 -11.54 12.11
N GLY A 15 2.03 -11.73 13.44
CA GLY A 15 3.31 -11.47 14.10
C GLY A 15 3.76 -10.02 14.01
N PHE A 16 2.81 -9.08 13.93
CA PHE A 16 3.03 -7.65 13.69
C PHE A 16 3.74 -7.34 12.35
N VAL A 17 3.77 -8.29 11.43
CA VAL A 17 4.24 -8.06 10.07
C VAL A 17 3.11 -7.40 9.26
N LYS A 18 3.42 -6.28 8.59
CA LYS A 18 2.47 -5.61 7.70
C LYS A 18 2.11 -6.52 6.54
N GLN A 19 0.83 -6.80 6.39
CA GLN A 19 0.27 -7.60 5.32
C GLN A 19 -0.72 -6.78 4.51
N LEU A 20 -0.66 -6.93 3.18
CA LEU A 20 -1.52 -6.23 2.24
C LEU A 20 -2.52 -7.20 1.64
N TYR A 21 -3.80 -6.91 1.80
CA TYR A 21 -4.89 -7.72 1.28
C TYR A 21 -5.73 -6.95 0.27
N ILE A 22 -6.24 -7.69 -0.71
CA ILE A 22 -7.29 -7.23 -1.61
C ILE A 22 -8.56 -8.00 -1.28
N GLN A 23 -9.60 -7.28 -0.89
CA GLN A 23 -10.94 -7.83 -0.63
C GLN A 23 -11.85 -7.51 -1.81
N ARG A 24 -12.41 -8.54 -2.45
CA ARG A 24 -13.43 -8.38 -3.49
C ARG A 24 -14.69 -7.72 -2.89
N ALA A 25 -15.28 -6.77 -3.61
CA ALA A 25 -16.55 -6.17 -3.19
C ALA A 25 -17.70 -7.18 -3.31
N ALA A 26 -18.65 -7.12 -2.39
CA ALA A 26 -19.86 -7.93 -2.46
C ALA A 26 -20.62 -7.66 -3.79
N GLY A 27 -21.13 -8.72 -4.41
CA GLY A 27 -21.90 -8.61 -5.66
C GLY A 27 -21.08 -8.49 -6.95
N SER A 28 -19.74 -8.39 -6.87
CA SER A 28 -18.91 -8.47 -8.08
C SER A 28 -18.72 -9.93 -8.52
N ASP A 29 -18.61 -10.17 -9.83
CA ASP A 29 -18.34 -11.50 -10.36
C ASP A 29 -16.96 -12.00 -9.88
N HIS A 30 -16.93 -13.25 -9.40
CA HIS A 30 -15.74 -13.85 -8.82
C HIS A 30 -14.68 -14.16 -9.87
N SER A 31 -15.10 -14.77 -10.98
CA SER A 31 -14.21 -15.21 -12.05
C SER A 31 -13.59 -14.02 -12.79
N GLU A 32 -14.41 -13.02 -13.10
CA GLU A 32 -13.95 -11.78 -13.70
C GLU A 32 -12.94 -11.08 -12.78
N PHE A 33 -13.23 -11.00 -11.48
CA PHE A 33 -12.36 -10.37 -10.51
C PHE A 33 -11.00 -11.07 -10.41
N GLU A 34 -10.97 -12.41 -10.30
CA GLU A 34 -9.72 -13.18 -10.26
C GLU A 34 -8.90 -12.99 -11.54
N SER A 35 -9.54 -13.03 -12.70
CA SER A 35 -8.85 -12.80 -13.98
C SER A 35 -8.20 -11.42 -14.05
N GLN A 36 -8.94 -10.38 -13.66
CA GLN A 36 -8.42 -9.00 -13.61
C GLN A 36 -7.30 -8.84 -12.59
N LEU A 37 -7.42 -9.46 -11.39
CA LEU A 37 -6.38 -9.44 -10.36
C LEU A 37 -5.10 -10.09 -10.87
N GLN A 38 -5.17 -11.29 -11.46
CA GLN A 38 -4.00 -11.98 -12.01
C GLN A 38 -3.33 -11.16 -13.13
N LYS A 39 -4.11 -10.54 -13.99
CA LYS A 39 -3.58 -9.66 -15.04
C LYS A 39 -2.85 -8.44 -14.45
N ALA A 40 -3.42 -7.81 -13.43
CA ALA A 40 -2.80 -6.68 -12.75
C ALA A 40 -1.49 -7.09 -12.04
N ILE A 41 -1.47 -8.23 -11.34
CA ILE A 41 -0.25 -8.76 -10.70
C ILE A 41 0.83 -9.03 -11.75
N LYS A 42 0.47 -9.64 -12.87
CA LYS A 42 1.44 -9.89 -13.95
C LYS A 42 2.03 -8.61 -14.54
N GLN A 43 1.25 -7.54 -14.63
CA GLN A 43 1.76 -6.23 -15.05
C GLN A 43 2.73 -5.64 -14.02
N LEU A 44 2.38 -5.74 -12.72
CA LEU A 44 3.24 -5.26 -11.63
C LEU A 44 4.54 -6.05 -11.52
N GLN A 45 4.56 -7.33 -11.88
CA GLN A 45 5.75 -8.17 -11.87
C GLN A 45 6.84 -7.69 -12.84
N ALA A 46 6.51 -6.85 -13.82
CA ALA A 46 7.52 -6.20 -14.67
C ALA A 46 8.43 -5.28 -13.85
N THR A 47 7.88 -4.65 -12.80
CA THR A 47 8.63 -3.74 -11.90
C THR A 47 9.03 -4.43 -10.60
N TYR A 48 8.19 -5.35 -10.11
CA TYR A 48 8.33 -6.06 -8.84
C TYR A 48 8.26 -7.57 -9.08
N PRO A 49 9.32 -8.20 -9.62
CA PRO A 49 9.29 -9.61 -10.06
C PRO A 49 9.01 -10.60 -8.93
N PHE A 50 9.29 -10.22 -7.69
CA PHE A 50 9.03 -11.02 -6.49
C PHE A 50 7.55 -11.03 -6.05
N LEU A 51 6.71 -10.13 -6.60
CA LEU A 51 5.32 -9.98 -6.18
C LEU A 51 4.50 -11.20 -6.56
N SER A 52 3.72 -11.72 -5.63
CA SER A 52 2.75 -12.77 -5.88
C SER A 52 1.44 -12.54 -5.15
N VAL A 53 0.40 -13.29 -5.50
CA VAL A 53 -0.89 -13.22 -4.83
C VAL A 53 -1.29 -14.62 -4.35
N LYS A 54 -1.74 -14.71 -3.10
CA LYS A 54 -2.27 -15.92 -2.48
C LYS A 54 -3.74 -15.75 -2.18
N LYS A 55 -4.56 -16.68 -2.66
CA LYS A 55 -5.99 -16.73 -2.31
C LYS A 55 -6.14 -17.25 -0.88
N MET A 56 -6.71 -16.44 -0.01
CA MET A 56 -6.96 -16.81 1.40
C MET A 56 -8.34 -17.45 1.56
N ASN A 57 -9.34 -16.90 0.88
CA ASN A 57 -10.70 -17.44 0.78
C ASN A 57 -11.42 -16.90 -0.46
N GLU A 58 -12.73 -17.16 -0.58
CA GLU A 58 -13.54 -16.64 -1.69
C GLU A 58 -13.77 -15.12 -1.61
N GLY A 59 -12.80 -14.36 -2.09
CA GLY A 59 -12.88 -12.91 -2.17
C GLY A 59 -11.81 -12.17 -1.37
N LEU A 60 -10.93 -12.89 -0.63
CA LEU A 60 -9.80 -12.30 0.07
C LEU A 60 -8.48 -12.84 -0.49
N TYR A 61 -7.59 -11.94 -0.87
CA TYR A 61 -6.32 -12.26 -1.50
C TYR A 61 -5.20 -11.52 -0.78
N LEU A 62 -4.17 -12.24 -0.36
CA LEU A 62 -2.95 -11.68 0.20
C LEU A 62 -1.99 -11.33 -0.94
N ILE A 63 -1.50 -10.11 -0.95
CA ILE A 63 -0.36 -9.73 -1.79
C ILE A 63 0.90 -10.17 -1.03
N ASP A 64 1.52 -11.21 -1.54
CA ASP A 64 2.69 -11.81 -0.89
C ASP A 64 3.98 -11.15 -1.39
N ILE A 65 4.70 -10.59 -0.43
CA ILE A 65 6.01 -9.97 -0.63
C ILE A 65 6.99 -10.76 0.23
N PRO A 66 7.98 -11.47 -0.36
CA PRO A 66 8.97 -12.22 0.40
C PRO A 66 9.71 -11.33 1.42
N GLN A 67 10.08 -11.90 2.54
CA GLN A 67 10.76 -11.14 3.60
C GLN A 67 12.06 -10.47 3.12
N ALA A 68 12.79 -11.12 2.22
CA ALA A 68 14.01 -10.57 1.64
C ALA A 68 13.79 -9.31 0.81
N ASP A 69 12.58 -9.13 0.26
CA ASP A 69 12.22 -7.98 -0.59
C ASP A 69 11.47 -6.88 0.19
N ARG A 70 11.28 -7.08 1.49
CA ARG A 70 10.65 -6.08 2.37
C ARG A 70 11.70 -5.10 2.86
N LEU A 71 11.45 -3.82 2.62
CA LEU A 71 12.31 -2.76 3.15
C LEU A 71 12.11 -2.62 4.66
N GLY A 72 13.21 -2.66 5.41
CA GLY A 72 13.24 -2.25 6.81
C GLY A 72 13.07 -0.74 6.95
N HIS A 73 12.94 -0.28 8.18
CA HIS A 73 12.71 1.15 8.49
C HIS A 73 13.82 2.05 7.94
N GLU A 74 15.09 1.68 8.18
CA GLU A 74 16.25 2.46 7.72
C GLU A 74 16.36 2.45 6.19
N ALA A 75 16.15 1.30 5.55
CA ALA A 75 16.18 1.19 4.10
C ALA A 75 15.05 2.00 3.44
N HIS A 76 13.88 2.08 4.08
CA HIS A 76 12.80 2.95 3.63
C HIS A 76 13.18 4.43 3.71
N PHE A 77 13.81 4.86 4.82
CA PHE A 77 14.32 6.23 4.98
C PHE A 77 15.36 6.58 3.93
N SER A 78 16.28 5.65 3.63
CA SER A 78 17.27 5.82 2.56
C SER A 78 16.60 6.09 1.21
N LYS A 79 15.56 5.33 0.87
CA LYS A 79 14.81 5.54 -0.39
C LYS A 79 14.10 6.89 -0.46
N VAL A 80 13.53 7.36 0.66
CA VAL A 80 12.91 8.69 0.73
C VAL A 80 13.97 9.78 0.55
N ALA A 81 15.13 9.64 1.19
CA ALA A 81 16.23 10.58 1.03
C ALA A 81 16.81 10.59 -0.39
N GLU A 82 17.00 9.43 -1.00
CA GLU A 82 17.45 9.30 -2.40
C GLU A 82 16.48 10.01 -3.36
N ALA A 83 15.16 9.79 -3.19
CA ALA A 83 14.15 10.44 -4.01
C ALA A 83 14.19 11.97 -3.86
N PHE A 84 14.28 12.46 -2.62
CA PHE A 84 14.37 13.90 -2.34
C PHE A 84 15.63 14.53 -2.95
N LEU A 85 16.80 13.87 -2.81
CA LEU A 85 18.04 14.34 -3.43
C LEU A 85 17.96 14.35 -4.95
N GLY A 86 17.27 13.37 -5.54
CA GLY A 86 16.96 13.35 -6.97
C GLY A 86 16.13 14.57 -7.39
N TYR A 87 15.06 14.88 -6.66
CA TYR A 87 14.23 16.06 -6.93
C TYR A 87 15.02 17.38 -6.83
N LEU A 88 15.93 17.48 -5.86
CA LEU A 88 16.82 18.65 -5.72
C LEU A 88 17.79 18.76 -6.88
N HIS A 89 18.43 17.66 -7.28
CA HIS A 89 19.35 17.63 -8.40
C HIS A 89 18.69 18.04 -9.71
N ASP A 90 17.51 17.46 -9.99
CA ASP A 90 16.77 17.67 -11.22
C ASP A 90 15.97 18.98 -11.20
N LYS A 91 15.90 19.65 -10.04
CA LYS A 91 15.05 20.83 -9.78
C LYS A 91 13.60 20.62 -10.20
N ASN A 92 13.14 19.39 -10.06
CA ASN A 92 11.81 18.96 -10.47
C ASN A 92 11.23 17.98 -9.44
N MET A 93 10.35 18.48 -8.60
CA MET A 93 9.57 17.65 -7.68
C MET A 93 8.18 17.40 -8.27
N PRO A 94 7.68 16.16 -8.30
CA PRO A 94 6.34 15.86 -8.77
C PRO A 94 5.27 16.64 -7.97
N GLU A 95 4.27 17.18 -8.66
CA GLU A 95 3.20 17.97 -8.03
C GLU A 95 2.47 17.22 -6.93
N TRP A 96 2.25 15.90 -7.11
CA TRP A 96 1.59 15.06 -6.13
C TRP A 96 2.32 14.95 -4.78
N GLU A 97 3.63 15.21 -4.72
CA GLU A 97 4.40 15.19 -3.46
C GLU A 97 3.92 16.27 -2.49
N ASN A 98 3.70 17.49 -3.00
CA ASN A 98 3.16 18.58 -2.18
C ASN A 98 1.76 18.25 -1.66
N GLU A 99 0.88 17.79 -2.56
CA GLU A 99 -0.51 17.44 -2.21
C GLU A 99 -0.57 16.32 -1.17
N ASN A 100 0.23 15.27 -1.35
CA ASN A 100 0.31 14.16 -0.41
C ASN A 100 0.86 14.59 0.95
N THR A 101 1.90 15.44 0.94
CA THR A 101 2.50 15.96 2.18
C THR A 101 1.52 16.82 2.95
N ILE A 102 0.82 17.74 2.28
CA ILE A 102 -0.21 18.60 2.90
C ILE A 102 -1.34 17.74 3.45
N SER A 103 -1.83 16.79 2.68
CA SER A 103 -2.90 15.88 3.10
C SER A 103 -2.51 15.04 4.32
N LYS A 104 -1.28 14.51 4.33
CA LYS A 104 -0.74 13.75 5.47
C LYS A 104 -0.75 14.60 6.74
N TYR A 105 -0.19 15.80 6.69
CA TYR A 105 -0.11 16.66 7.87
C TYR A 105 -1.49 17.17 8.30
N TYR A 106 -2.37 17.50 7.39
CA TYR A 106 -3.75 17.86 7.71
C TYR A 106 -4.47 16.75 8.47
N ILE A 107 -4.40 15.51 7.96
CA ILE A 107 -5.04 14.35 8.60
C ILE A 107 -4.45 14.11 9.99
N THR A 108 -3.12 14.09 10.11
CA THR A 108 -2.46 13.76 11.38
C THR A 108 -2.67 14.83 12.44
N THR A 109 -2.61 16.12 12.09
CA THR A 109 -2.86 17.22 13.03
C THR A 109 -4.32 17.28 13.46
N THR A 110 -5.24 17.10 12.51
CA THR A 110 -6.70 17.06 12.83
C THR A 110 -7.02 15.87 13.74
N ALA A 111 -6.43 14.70 13.50
CA ALA A 111 -6.63 13.55 14.38
C ALA A 111 -6.14 13.81 15.81
N VAL A 112 -4.99 14.48 15.99
CA VAL A 112 -4.49 14.87 17.31
C VAL A 112 -5.43 15.89 17.99
N GLU A 113 -5.95 16.86 17.24
CA GLU A 113 -6.90 17.84 17.79
C GLU A 113 -8.21 17.19 18.24
N LEU A 114 -8.74 16.24 17.45
CA LEU A 114 -9.94 15.48 17.83
C LEU A 114 -9.70 14.66 19.08
N ALA A 115 -8.59 13.93 19.16
CA ALA A 115 -8.25 13.13 20.33
C ALA A 115 -8.06 13.94 21.62
N LYS A 116 -7.70 15.22 21.51
CA LYS A 116 -7.61 16.13 22.66
C LYS A 116 -9.00 16.59 23.17
N LYS A 117 -9.99 16.63 22.28
CA LYS A 117 -11.37 17.07 22.64
C LYS A 117 -12.17 15.96 23.31
N GLU A 118 -11.76 14.70 23.16
CA GLU A 118 -12.41 13.54 23.77
C GLU A 118 -11.92 13.23 25.19
N LYS A 119 -10.95 13.97 25.71
CA LYS A 119 -10.46 13.90 27.10
C LYS A 119 -11.09 14.98 27.97
#